data_d522cefd187563a7222a9f132f6aba8b
#
_entry.id   d522cefd187563a7222a9f132f6aba8b
#
_cell.length_a   1.000
_cell.length_b   1.000
_cell.length_c   1.000
_cell.angle_alpha   90.00
_cell.angle_beta   90.00
_cell.angle_gamma   90.00
#
_symmetry.space_group_name_H-M   'P 1'
#
loop_
_entity.id
_entity.type
_entity.pdbx_description
1 polymer ?
#
loop_
_entity_poly.entity_id
_entity_poly.type
_entity_poly.pdbx_seq_one_letter_code
_entity_poly.pdbx_strand_id
1 'polypeptide(L)'
;FGESFQYERPVRELLGQRLALTIVLAVATLTVVWMIAIPLGVYSAVNQYSAGDQVLTTISFLGLGMPGFLLALLVLYVAVVVLGQDVVGLFSREYQDAPWSLGKVWDLLKHLWVPATIGAVTGAAGLMRIMRGNLLDTLGQPFVEAARARGLKNRTVTWKHAVRMAINPLIVILGTDALPAIIGGNALVEIVLNLPTMGPLYINALLRQDMYMAGTVLVFIVLLLLVGSILADLVLAWLDPRIRLD
;
A
#
# COMPACT_ATOMS: atom_id res chain seq x y z
N PHE A 1 -27.26 6.68 4.22
CA PHE A 1 -26.08 7.53 4.05
C PHE A 1 -26.43 9.02 3.81
N GLY A 2 -27.70 9.35 3.55
CA GLY A 2 -28.15 10.70 3.28
C GLY A 2 -27.78 11.25 1.91
N GLU A 3 -27.92 12.59 1.78
CA GLU A 3 -27.55 13.32 0.57
C GLU A 3 -26.37 14.25 0.89
N SER A 4 -25.42 14.33 -0.05
CA SER A 4 -24.29 15.23 0.04
C SER A 4 -24.77 16.66 -0.09
N PHE A 5 -24.37 17.51 0.83
CA PHE A 5 -24.68 18.95 0.78
C PHE A 5 -23.97 19.67 -0.37
N GLN A 6 -22.79 19.15 -0.76
CA GLN A 6 -21.98 19.76 -1.81
C GLN A 6 -22.44 19.36 -3.21
N TYR A 7 -22.83 18.09 -3.39
CA TYR A 7 -23.13 17.52 -4.72
C TYR A 7 -24.63 17.42 -4.99
N GLU A 8 -25.48 17.69 -3.98
CA GLU A 8 -26.96 17.57 -4.06
C GLU A 8 -27.41 16.22 -4.64
N ARG A 9 -26.68 15.15 -4.27
CA ARG A 9 -26.89 13.78 -4.76
C ARG A 9 -26.76 12.79 -3.61
N PRO A 10 -27.42 11.63 -3.72
CA PRO A 10 -27.28 10.55 -2.74
C PRO A 10 -25.81 10.13 -2.58
N VAL A 11 -25.32 10.10 -1.33
CA VAL A 11 -23.94 9.74 -1.00
C VAL A 11 -23.56 8.37 -1.55
N ARG A 12 -24.50 7.40 -1.55
CA ARG A 12 -24.29 6.03 -2.07
C ARG A 12 -23.86 6.00 -3.54
N GLU A 13 -24.36 6.93 -4.37
CA GLU A 13 -24.03 6.98 -5.80
C GLU A 13 -22.62 7.51 -6.02
N LEU A 14 -22.26 8.56 -5.28
CA LEU A 14 -20.94 9.17 -5.34
C LEU A 14 -19.84 8.20 -4.85
N LEU A 15 -20.13 7.45 -3.80
CA LEU A 15 -19.22 6.44 -3.25
C LEU A 15 -19.08 5.24 -4.20
N GLY A 16 -20.18 4.71 -4.72
CA GLY A 16 -20.16 3.53 -5.58
C GLY A 16 -19.32 3.69 -6.83
N GLN A 17 -19.31 4.90 -7.42
CA GLN A 17 -18.51 5.22 -8.60
C GLN A 17 -17.00 5.22 -8.31
N ARG A 18 -16.57 5.59 -7.09
CA ARG A 18 -15.17 5.81 -6.74
C ARG A 18 -14.57 4.66 -5.94
N LEU A 19 -15.37 3.93 -5.18
CA LEU A 19 -14.90 2.85 -4.30
C LEU A 19 -14.16 1.75 -5.07
N ALA A 20 -14.69 1.31 -6.20
CA ALA A 20 -14.07 0.26 -7.00
C ALA A 20 -12.67 0.68 -7.49
N LEU A 21 -12.51 1.90 -8.01
CA LEU A 21 -11.22 2.42 -8.46
C LEU A 21 -10.25 2.59 -7.30
N THR A 22 -10.72 3.04 -6.13
CA THR A 22 -9.92 3.14 -4.91
C THR A 22 -9.38 1.77 -4.49
N ILE A 23 -10.23 0.73 -4.50
CA ILE A 23 -9.81 -0.63 -4.15
C ILE A 23 -8.80 -1.17 -5.17
N VAL A 24 -9.03 -0.98 -6.47
CA VAL A 24 -8.10 -1.44 -7.52
C VAL A 24 -6.74 -0.77 -7.36
N LEU A 25 -6.71 0.55 -7.16
CA LEU A 25 -5.49 1.31 -6.94
C LEU A 25 -4.76 0.83 -5.69
N ALA A 26 -5.48 0.63 -4.59
CA ALA A 26 -4.91 0.18 -3.34
C ALA A 26 -4.31 -1.23 -3.44
N VAL A 27 -5.03 -2.18 -4.03
CA VAL A 27 -4.52 -3.55 -4.25
C VAL A 27 -3.28 -3.52 -5.13
N ALA A 28 -3.29 -2.74 -6.21
CA ALA A 28 -2.11 -2.57 -7.08
C ALA A 28 -0.92 -2.02 -6.29
N THR A 29 -1.13 -0.92 -5.55
CA THR A 29 -0.08 -0.29 -4.74
C THR A 29 0.47 -1.23 -3.67
N LEU A 30 -0.41 -1.86 -2.88
CA LEU A 30 0.00 -2.81 -1.83
C LEU A 30 0.77 -3.99 -2.42
N THR A 31 0.34 -4.53 -3.56
CA THR A 31 1.05 -5.62 -4.24
C THR A 31 2.48 -5.20 -4.58
N VAL A 32 2.67 -4.04 -5.20
CA VAL A 32 3.99 -3.53 -5.56
C VAL A 32 4.83 -3.25 -4.31
N VAL A 33 4.25 -2.61 -3.28
CA VAL A 33 4.91 -2.36 -1.99
C VAL A 33 5.47 -3.64 -1.40
N TRP A 34 4.65 -4.69 -1.30
CA TRP A 34 5.04 -5.96 -0.68
C TRP A 34 6.05 -6.73 -1.52
N MET A 35 5.90 -6.72 -2.85
CA MET A 35 6.83 -7.35 -3.78
C MET A 35 8.23 -6.73 -3.71
N ILE A 36 8.33 -5.46 -3.36
CA ILE A 36 9.61 -4.74 -3.19
C ILE A 36 10.12 -4.86 -1.75
N ALA A 37 9.30 -4.54 -0.77
CA ALA A 37 9.71 -4.40 0.62
C ALA A 37 10.22 -5.71 1.24
N ILE A 38 9.52 -6.83 0.99
CA ILE A 38 9.90 -8.10 1.60
C ILE A 38 11.24 -8.60 1.06
N PRO A 39 11.47 -8.75 -0.27
CA PRO A 39 12.74 -9.23 -0.76
C PRO A 39 13.92 -8.31 -0.41
N LEU A 40 13.72 -6.99 -0.50
CA LEU A 40 14.78 -6.03 -0.17
C LEU A 40 15.07 -6.00 1.34
N GLY A 41 14.05 -6.12 2.19
CA GLY A 41 14.22 -6.24 3.64
C GLY A 41 14.95 -7.53 4.04
N VAL A 42 14.61 -8.65 3.40
CA VAL A 42 15.32 -9.93 3.59
C VAL A 42 16.76 -9.83 3.12
N TYR A 43 17.01 -9.28 1.93
CA TYR A 43 18.35 -9.09 1.41
C TYR A 43 19.21 -8.23 2.36
N SER A 44 18.67 -7.12 2.80
CA SER A 44 19.32 -6.16 3.70
C SER A 44 19.64 -6.79 5.07
N ALA A 45 18.74 -7.61 5.62
CA ALA A 45 18.99 -8.31 6.88
C ALA A 45 20.04 -9.42 6.76
N VAL A 46 20.01 -10.21 5.69
CA VAL A 46 20.95 -11.32 5.48
C VAL A 46 22.35 -10.81 5.16
N ASN A 47 22.45 -9.67 4.49
CA ASN A 47 23.72 -9.05 4.10
C ASN A 47 24.00 -7.77 4.90
N GLN A 48 23.75 -7.83 6.21
CA GLN A 48 23.93 -6.68 7.11
C GLN A 48 25.33 -6.04 6.96
N TYR A 49 25.35 -4.70 6.95
CA TYR A 49 26.56 -3.85 6.78
C TYR A 49 27.24 -3.97 5.41
N SER A 50 26.72 -4.74 4.47
CA SER A 50 27.25 -4.73 3.09
C SER A 50 26.94 -3.40 2.40
N ALA A 51 27.66 -3.09 1.31
CA ALA A 51 27.38 -1.91 0.49
C ALA A 51 25.93 -1.88 -0.01
N GLY A 52 25.37 -3.06 -0.36
CA GLY A 52 23.96 -3.17 -0.76
C GLY A 52 22.98 -2.82 0.37
N ASP A 53 23.24 -3.27 1.60
CA ASP A 53 22.44 -2.91 2.77
C ASP A 53 22.51 -1.39 3.05
N GLN A 54 23.68 -0.79 2.97
CA GLN A 54 23.87 0.65 3.17
C GLN A 54 23.12 1.49 2.12
N VAL A 55 23.22 1.12 0.84
CA VAL A 55 22.50 1.79 -0.25
C VAL A 55 20.99 1.68 -0.07
N LEU A 56 20.48 0.47 0.17
CA LEU A 56 19.05 0.25 0.38
C LEU A 56 18.52 1.00 1.61
N THR A 57 19.27 1.01 2.69
CA THR A 57 18.94 1.77 3.90
C THR A 57 18.91 3.28 3.62
N THR A 58 19.87 3.81 2.90
CA THR A 58 19.92 5.23 2.51
C THR A 58 18.74 5.61 1.63
N ILE A 59 18.44 4.81 0.60
CA ILE A 59 17.28 5.01 -0.28
C ILE A 59 15.97 4.97 0.54
N SER A 60 15.85 4.04 1.50
CA SER A 60 14.68 3.96 2.36
C SER A 60 14.51 5.20 3.24
N PHE A 61 15.59 5.76 3.78
CA PHE A 61 15.52 7.02 4.53
C PHE A 61 15.10 8.20 3.65
N LEU A 62 15.60 8.28 2.42
CA LEU A 62 15.19 9.30 1.45
C LEU A 62 13.72 9.16 1.10
N GLY A 63 13.26 7.93 0.86
CA GLY A 63 11.84 7.65 0.55
C GLY A 63 10.89 8.00 1.69
N LEU A 64 11.30 7.74 2.94
CA LEU A 64 10.51 8.10 4.13
C LEU A 64 10.54 9.61 4.43
N GLY A 65 11.65 10.28 4.15
CA GLY A 65 11.80 11.72 4.37
C GLY A 65 11.09 12.57 3.32
N MET A 66 10.73 12.01 2.17
CA MET A 66 10.07 12.74 1.10
C MET A 66 8.54 12.65 1.23
N PRO A 67 7.83 13.79 1.34
CA PRO A 67 6.37 13.78 1.30
C PRO A 67 5.85 13.16 0.00
N GLY A 68 4.87 12.24 0.09
CA GLY A 68 4.35 11.51 -1.06
C GLY A 68 3.80 12.43 -2.18
N PHE A 69 3.15 13.55 -1.82
CA PHE A 69 2.66 14.52 -2.81
C PHE A 69 3.81 15.22 -3.57
N LEU A 70 4.96 15.46 -2.91
CA LEU A 70 6.12 16.04 -3.57
C LEU A 70 6.73 15.06 -4.57
N LEU A 71 6.81 13.77 -4.19
CA LEU A 71 7.21 12.71 -5.11
C LEU A 71 6.25 12.62 -6.30
N ALA A 72 4.93 12.75 -6.05
CA ALA A 72 3.93 12.76 -7.11
C ALA A 72 4.15 13.92 -8.10
N LEU A 73 4.42 15.13 -7.60
CA LEU A 73 4.73 16.29 -8.43
C LEU A 73 6.01 16.08 -9.27
N LEU A 74 7.06 15.51 -8.68
CA LEU A 74 8.30 15.20 -9.40
C LEU A 74 8.09 14.16 -10.50
N VAL A 75 7.38 13.07 -10.19
CA VAL A 75 7.07 12.02 -11.18
C VAL A 75 6.20 12.58 -12.30
N LEU A 76 5.18 13.39 -11.95
CA LEU A 76 4.31 14.05 -12.93
C LEU A 76 5.11 14.99 -13.83
N TYR A 77 6.00 15.81 -13.27
CA TYR A 77 6.87 16.70 -14.03
C TYR A 77 7.73 15.91 -15.03
N VAL A 78 8.40 14.85 -14.57
CA VAL A 78 9.23 14.01 -15.46
C VAL A 78 8.38 13.34 -16.53
N ALA A 79 7.25 12.76 -16.17
CA ALA A 79 6.38 12.05 -17.11
C ALA A 79 5.83 13.00 -18.21
N VAL A 80 5.31 14.16 -17.80
CA VAL A 80 4.67 15.09 -18.75
C VAL A 80 5.69 15.93 -19.50
N VAL A 81 6.65 16.57 -18.81
CA VAL A 81 7.56 17.55 -19.43
C VAL A 81 8.73 16.89 -20.11
N VAL A 82 9.31 15.83 -19.52
CA VAL A 82 10.51 15.18 -20.07
C VAL A 82 10.14 14.05 -21.03
N LEU A 83 9.14 13.22 -20.67
CA LEU A 83 8.77 12.05 -21.47
C LEU A 83 7.59 12.30 -22.42
N GLY A 84 6.88 13.44 -22.29
CA GLY A 84 5.71 13.77 -23.12
C GLY A 84 4.51 12.83 -22.92
N GLN A 85 4.42 12.15 -21.78
CA GLN A 85 3.35 11.21 -21.49
C GLN A 85 2.21 11.88 -20.71
N ASP A 86 0.97 11.66 -21.16
CA ASP A 86 -0.21 12.06 -20.39
C ASP A 86 -0.51 10.96 -19.33
N VAL A 87 -0.13 11.24 -18.09
CA VAL A 87 -0.26 10.30 -16.96
C VAL A 87 -1.20 10.84 -15.88
N VAL A 88 -1.96 11.88 -16.21
CA VAL A 88 -2.95 12.48 -15.29
C VAL A 88 -4.24 11.67 -15.33
N GLY A 89 -4.72 11.25 -14.16
CA GLY A 89 -5.91 10.41 -14.06
C GLY A 89 -5.62 8.93 -14.19
N LEU A 90 -6.71 8.13 -14.16
CA LEU A 90 -6.65 6.66 -14.30
C LEU A 90 -7.04 6.18 -15.70
N PHE A 91 -7.47 7.08 -16.56
CA PHE A 91 -7.95 6.76 -17.90
C PHE A 91 -7.52 7.82 -18.90
N SER A 92 -7.22 7.39 -20.13
CA SER A 92 -7.11 8.29 -21.27
C SER A 92 -8.44 9.01 -21.51
N ARG A 93 -8.41 10.17 -22.15
CA ARG A 93 -9.62 10.98 -22.45
C ARG A 93 -10.71 10.19 -23.16
N GLU A 94 -10.34 9.26 -24.05
CA GLU A 94 -11.24 8.39 -24.78
C GLU A 94 -12.03 7.44 -23.86
N TYR A 95 -11.43 7.00 -22.75
CA TYR A 95 -12.00 5.99 -21.84
C TYR A 95 -12.63 6.58 -20.58
N GLN A 96 -12.55 7.88 -20.32
CA GLN A 96 -13.08 8.49 -19.10
C GLN A 96 -14.57 8.18 -18.90
N ASP A 97 -15.39 8.46 -19.91
CA ASP A 97 -16.86 8.27 -19.85
C ASP A 97 -17.32 7.02 -20.63
N ALA A 98 -16.40 6.24 -21.18
CA ALA A 98 -16.74 5.03 -21.91
C ALA A 98 -17.28 3.92 -20.99
N PRO A 99 -18.19 3.05 -21.45
CA PRO A 99 -18.62 1.89 -20.70
C PRO A 99 -17.44 0.93 -20.45
N TRP A 100 -17.55 0.10 -19.39
CA TRP A 100 -16.55 -0.89 -19.08
C TRP A 100 -16.35 -1.88 -20.24
N SER A 101 -15.12 -2.04 -20.69
CA SER A 101 -14.70 -2.92 -21.76
C SER A 101 -13.28 -3.43 -21.48
N LEU A 102 -12.83 -4.46 -22.19
CA LEU A 102 -11.45 -4.93 -22.08
C LEU A 102 -10.43 -3.84 -22.43
N GLY A 103 -10.78 -2.95 -23.40
CA GLY A 103 -9.96 -1.79 -23.74
C GLY A 103 -9.82 -0.82 -22.56
N LYS A 104 -10.93 -0.51 -21.86
CA LYS A 104 -10.92 0.36 -20.68
C LYS A 104 -10.11 -0.24 -19.52
N VAL A 105 -10.20 -1.56 -19.32
CA VAL A 105 -9.38 -2.25 -18.30
C VAL A 105 -7.90 -2.18 -18.64
N TRP A 106 -7.55 -2.38 -19.92
CA TRP A 106 -6.16 -2.27 -20.36
C TRP A 106 -5.63 -0.84 -20.24
N ASP A 107 -6.45 0.15 -20.56
CA ASP A 107 -6.10 1.56 -20.37
C ASP A 107 -5.88 1.90 -18.88
N LEU A 108 -6.76 1.43 -17.99
CA LEU A 108 -6.58 1.53 -16.54
C LEU A 108 -5.22 0.97 -16.09
N LEU A 109 -4.87 -0.24 -16.53
CA LEU A 109 -3.58 -0.86 -16.18
C LEU A 109 -2.38 -0.03 -16.64
N LYS A 110 -2.50 0.62 -17.80
CA LYS A 110 -1.46 1.54 -18.30
C LYS A 110 -1.29 2.82 -17.47
N HIS A 111 -2.30 3.24 -16.74
CA HIS A 111 -2.24 4.45 -15.90
C HIS A 111 -1.94 4.12 -14.43
N LEU A 112 -2.22 2.89 -13.98
CA LEU A 112 -2.01 2.48 -12.59
C LEU A 112 -0.55 2.51 -12.14
N TRP A 113 0.41 2.35 -13.05
CA TRP A 113 1.82 2.25 -12.66
C TRP A 113 2.35 3.52 -11.98
N VAL A 114 1.88 4.71 -12.39
CA VAL A 114 2.33 5.99 -11.80
C VAL A 114 1.94 6.10 -10.34
N PRO A 115 0.64 6.08 -9.97
CA PRO A 115 0.25 6.15 -8.56
C PRO A 115 0.74 4.96 -7.74
N ALA A 116 0.79 3.74 -8.34
CA ALA A 116 1.32 2.57 -7.67
C ALA A 116 2.82 2.71 -7.36
N THR A 117 3.62 3.26 -8.28
CA THR A 117 5.05 3.51 -8.07
C THR A 117 5.29 4.55 -6.98
N ILE A 118 4.52 5.65 -6.98
CA ILE A 118 4.63 6.68 -5.93
C ILE A 118 4.31 6.09 -4.56
N GLY A 119 3.19 5.37 -4.45
CA GLY A 119 2.83 4.69 -3.21
C GLY A 119 3.83 3.59 -2.81
N ALA A 120 4.44 2.92 -3.80
CA ALA A 120 5.46 1.91 -3.54
C ALA A 120 6.76 2.49 -2.99
N VAL A 121 7.24 3.62 -3.51
CA VAL A 121 8.48 4.25 -3.00
C VAL A 121 8.32 4.65 -1.54
N THR A 122 7.20 5.27 -1.18
CA THR A 122 6.93 5.72 0.20
C THR A 122 6.61 4.55 1.13
N GLY A 123 5.74 3.64 0.71
CA GLY A 123 5.28 2.50 1.51
C GLY A 123 6.34 1.40 1.66
N ALA A 124 7.05 1.06 0.58
CA ALA A 124 8.06 0.01 0.62
C ALA A 124 9.27 0.39 1.49
N ALA A 125 9.63 1.66 1.55
CA ALA A 125 10.72 2.14 2.40
C ALA A 125 10.47 1.83 3.89
N GLY A 126 9.26 2.08 4.38
CA GLY A 126 8.86 1.76 5.76
C GLY A 126 8.82 0.26 6.03
N LEU A 127 8.10 -0.50 5.21
CA LEU A 127 7.95 -1.94 5.37
C LEU A 127 9.27 -2.70 5.22
N MET A 128 10.15 -2.28 4.31
CA MET A 128 11.48 -2.86 4.16
C MET A 128 12.29 -2.76 5.46
N ARG A 129 12.27 -1.60 6.13
CA ARG A 129 12.97 -1.41 7.41
C ARG A 129 12.39 -2.28 8.52
N ILE A 130 11.06 -2.37 8.60
CA ILE A 130 10.38 -3.23 9.57
C ILE A 130 10.75 -4.69 9.30
N MET A 131 10.66 -5.14 8.05
CA MET A 131 11.05 -6.50 7.65
C MET A 131 12.53 -6.79 7.99
N ARG A 132 13.44 -5.84 7.71
CA ARG A 132 14.86 -5.97 8.05
C ARG A 132 15.07 -6.14 9.55
N GLY A 133 14.47 -5.27 10.38
CA GLY A 133 14.59 -5.34 11.84
C GLY A 133 14.06 -6.67 12.38
N ASN A 134 12.83 -7.03 12.04
CA ASN A 134 12.21 -8.26 12.50
C ASN A 134 12.99 -9.51 12.08
N LEU A 135 13.55 -9.51 10.86
CA LEU A 135 14.33 -10.64 10.39
C LEU A 135 15.69 -10.74 11.11
N LEU A 136 16.36 -9.62 11.40
CA LEU A 136 17.60 -9.61 12.20
C LEU A 136 17.35 -10.19 13.59
N ASP A 137 16.27 -9.76 14.27
CA ASP A 137 15.89 -10.29 15.57
C ASP A 137 15.56 -11.79 15.51
N THR A 138 14.90 -12.22 14.46
CA THR A 138 14.53 -13.62 14.25
C THR A 138 15.73 -14.50 13.96
N LEU A 139 16.70 -14.01 13.17
CA LEU A 139 17.92 -14.77 12.82
C LEU A 139 18.82 -15.10 14.02
N GLY A 140 18.70 -14.32 15.12
CA GLY A 140 19.37 -14.57 16.39
C GLY A 140 18.63 -15.55 17.32
N GLN A 141 17.48 -16.07 16.95
CA GLN A 141 16.68 -16.95 17.82
C GLN A 141 17.21 -18.39 17.87
N PRO A 142 17.10 -19.10 19.02
CA PRO A 142 17.61 -20.47 19.21
C PRO A 142 17.09 -21.47 18.18
N PHE A 143 15.85 -21.34 17.72
CA PHE A 143 15.30 -22.27 16.72
C PHE A 143 15.98 -22.14 15.35
N VAL A 144 16.49 -20.95 15.01
CA VAL A 144 17.26 -20.71 13.77
C VAL A 144 18.64 -21.34 13.89
N GLU A 145 19.29 -21.21 15.04
CA GLU A 145 20.57 -21.88 15.33
C GLU A 145 20.43 -23.40 15.29
N ALA A 146 19.36 -23.94 15.93
CA ALA A 146 19.06 -25.37 15.88
C ALA A 146 18.83 -25.86 14.43
N ALA A 147 18.17 -25.06 13.58
CA ALA A 147 17.98 -25.41 12.18
C ALA A 147 19.31 -25.45 11.40
N ARG A 148 20.25 -24.53 11.69
CA ARG A 148 21.60 -24.51 11.12
C ARG A 148 22.42 -25.71 11.62
N ALA A 149 22.37 -26.03 12.91
CA ALA A 149 23.06 -27.16 13.50
C ALA A 149 22.61 -28.51 12.91
N ARG A 150 21.35 -28.59 12.44
CA ARG A 150 20.82 -29.77 11.70
C ARG A 150 21.27 -29.84 10.25
N GLY A 151 22.17 -28.99 9.79
CA GLY A 151 22.74 -29.00 8.44
C GLY A 151 21.83 -28.46 7.35
N LEU A 152 20.77 -27.72 7.68
CA LEU A 152 19.91 -27.11 6.68
C LEU A 152 20.64 -25.97 5.95
N LYS A 153 20.43 -25.87 4.62
CA LYS A 153 21.01 -24.80 3.80
C LYS A 153 20.54 -23.42 4.30
N ASN A 154 21.44 -22.43 4.36
CA ASN A 154 21.14 -21.08 4.83
C ASN A 154 19.90 -20.47 4.14
N ARG A 155 19.72 -20.68 2.82
CA ARG A 155 18.55 -20.21 2.10
C ARG A 155 17.25 -20.82 2.66
N THR A 156 17.23 -22.09 3.00
CA THR A 156 16.08 -22.77 3.59
C THR A 156 15.81 -22.25 4.99
N VAL A 157 16.84 -22.08 5.82
CA VAL A 157 16.74 -21.50 7.16
C VAL A 157 16.14 -20.10 7.10
N THR A 158 16.64 -19.26 6.21
CA THR A 158 16.13 -17.88 6.04
C THR A 158 14.68 -17.87 5.58
N TRP A 159 14.38 -18.43 4.40
CA TRP A 159 13.06 -18.27 3.78
C TRP A 159 11.95 -19.12 4.43
N LYS A 160 12.26 -20.35 4.83
CA LYS A 160 11.23 -21.26 5.37
C LYS A 160 11.03 -21.12 6.88
N HIS A 161 12.06 -20.72 7.63
CA HIS A 161 11.98 -20.64 9.10
C HIS A 161 11.99 -19.19 9.59
N ALA A 162 13.01 -18.39 9.25
CA ALA A 162 13.15 -17.05 9.81
C ALA A 162 12.14 -16.04 9.21
N VAL A 163 12.00 -15.96 7.88
CA VAL A 163 11.08 -15.04 7.21
C VAL A 163 9.63 -15.30 7.63
N ARG A 164 9.24 -16.56 7.79
CA ARG A 164 7.89 -16.92 8.23
C ARG A 164 7.51 -16.31 9.58
N MET A 165 8.45 -16.19 10.50
CA MET A 165 8.24 -15.55 11.80
C MET A 165 8.37 -14.02 11.70
N ALA A 166 9.35 -13.54 10.96
CA ALA A 166 9.64 -12.12 10.82
C ALA A 166 8.55 -11.33 10.10
N ILE A 167 7.70 -11.98 9.29
CA ILE A 167 6.62 -11.34 8.53
C ILE A 167 5.38 -11.04 9.40
N ASN A 168 5.22 -11.67 10.56
CA ASN A 168 4.03 -11.54 11.39
C ASN A 168 3.65 -10.08 11.69
N PRO A 169 4.56 -9.19 12.14
CA PRO A 169 4.22 -7.78 12.39
C PRO A 169 3.79 -7.04 11.13
N LEU A 170 4.30 -7.43 9.94
CA LEU A 170 3.90 -6.81 8.67
C LEU A 170 2.43 -7.15 8.32
N ILE A 171 1.98 -8.36 8.67
CA ILE A 171 0.59 -8.78 8.46
C ILE A 171 -0.36 -7.98 9.35
N VAL A 172 0.03 -7.73 10.60
CA VAL A 172 -0.73 -6.84 11.49
C VAL A 172 -0.84 -5.45 10.86
N ILE A 173 0.27 -4.85 10.44
CA ILE A 173 0.30 -3.53 9.78
C ILE A 173 -0.58 -3.52 8.52
N LEU A 174 -0.61 -4.61 7.74
CA LEU A 174 -1.51 -4.69 6.60
C LEU A 174 -2.98 -4.53 6.99
N GLY A 175 -3.40 -5.21 8.06
CA GLY A 175 -4.79 -5.17 8.52
C GLY A 175 -5.16 -3.86 9.23
N THR A 176 -4.29 -3.37 10.12
CA THR A 176 -4.60 -2.23 10.99
C THR A 176 -4.30 -0.87 10.38
N ASP A 177 -3.30 -0.78 9.52
CA ASP A 177 -2.85 0.50 8.97
C ASP A 177 -3.06 0.60 7.45
N ALA A 178 -2.60 -0.40 6.69
CA ALA A 178 -2.60 -0.30 5.23
C ALA A 178 -4.00 -0.36 4.62
N LEU A 179 -4.91 -1.21 5.13
CA LEU A 179 -6.27 -1.31 4.63
C LEU A 179 -7.11 -0.05 4.96
N PRO A 180 -7.11 0.50 6.18
CA PRO A 180 -7.78 1.79 6.45
C PRO A 180 -7.20 2.94 5.64
N ALA A 181 -5.88 2.97 5.42
CA ALA A 181 -5.20 4.00 4.64
C ALA A 181 -5.58 4.01 3.14
N ILE A 182 -6.25 2.96 2.64
CA ILE A 182 -6.75 2.90 1.26
C ILE A 182 -7.61 4.12 0.93
N ILE A 183 -8.44 4.60 1.85
CA ILE A 183 -9.41 5.66 1.58
C ILE A 183 -8.83 7.07 1.82
N GLY A 184 -7.89 7.24 2.72
CA GLY A 184 -7.41 8.58 3.11
C GLY A 184 -5.90 8.76 3.14
N GLY A 185 -5.14 7.67 3.17
CA GLY A 185 -3.70 7.72 3.41
C GLY A 185 -2.87 8.41 2.32
N ASN A 186 -3.33 8.40 1.08
CA ASN A 186 -2.64 9.01 -0.06
C ASN A 186 -3.47 10.10 -0.76
N ALA A 187 -4.47 10.68 -0.08
CA ALA A 187 -5.40 11.64 -0.69
C ALA A 187 -4.71 12.81 -1.40
N LEU A 188 -3.61 13.33 -0.86
CA LEU A 188 -2.84 14.40 -1.51
C LEU A 188 -2.18 13.95 -2.82
N VAL A 189 -1.65 12.73 -2.87
CA VAL A 189 -1.10 12.12 -4.10
C VAL A 189 -2.21 11.97 -5.15
N GLU A 190 -3.37 11.48 -4.71
CA GLU A 190 -4.55 11.28 -5.56
C GLU A 190 -5.09 12.62 -6.12
N ILE A 191 -5.04 13.70 -5.31
CA ILE A 191 -5.39 15.06 -5.76
C ILE A 191 -4.39 15.55 -6.82
N VAL A 192 -3.08 15.43 -6.57
CA VAL A 192 -2.03 15.86 -7.51
C VAL A 192 -2.16 15.14 -8.84
N LEU A 193 -2.46 13.85 -8.82
CA LEU A 193 -2.63 13.02 -10.02
C LEU A 193 -4.05 13.09 -10.61
N ASN A 194 -4.95 13.90 -10.01
CA ASN A 194 -6.35 14.02 -10.41
C ASN A 194 -7.07 12.67 -10.54
N LEU A 195 -6.93 11.81 -9.52
CA LEU A 195 -7.53 10.48 -9.54
C LEU A 195 -9.00 10.53 -9.08
N PRO A 196 -9.92 9.83 -9.78
CA PRO A 196 -11.33 9.77 -9.41
C PRO A 196 -11.56 8.71 -8.30
N THR A 197 -10.90 8.88 -7.17
CA THR A 197 -10.88 7.98 -6.02
C THR A 197 -11.58 8.59 -4.80
N MET A 198 -11.64 7.86 -3.70
CA MET A 198 -12.33 8.30 -2.48
C MET A 198 -11.53 9.33 -1.68
N GLY A 199 -10.20 9.35 -1.78
CA GLY A 199 -9.35 10.30 -1.04
C GLY A 199 -9.68 11.76 -1.35
N PRO A 200 -9.67 12.21 -2.62
CA PRO A 200 -10.08 13.56 -3.01
C PRO A 200 -11.52 13.89 -2.59
N LEU A 201 -12.43 12.93 -2.72
CA LEU A 201 -13.83 13.10 -2.30
C LEU A 201 -13.94 13.38 -0.80
N TYR A 202 -13.19 12.63 0.01
CA TYR A 202 -13.15 12.77 1.45
C TYR A 202 -12.57 14.13 1.90
N ILE A 203 -11.42 14.52 1.34
CA ILE A 203 -10.81 15.84 1.63
C ILE A 203 -11.76 16.99 1.28
N ASN A 204 -12.38 16.92 0.09
CA ASN A 204 -13.35 17.94 -0.31
C ASN A 204 -14.57 18.00 0.63
N ALA A 205 -15.08 16.84 1.07
CA ALA A 205 -16.20 16.78 2.02
C ALA A 205 -15.83 17.43 3.37
N LEU A 206 -14.61 17.22 3.87
CA LEU A 206 -14.12 17.85 5.09
C LEU A 206 -14.00 19.37 4.94
N LEU A 207 -13.39 19.84 3.85
CA LEU A 207 -13.20 21.27 3.59
C LEU A 207 -14.52 22.02 3.38
N ARG A 208 -15.53 21.33 2.83
CA ARG A 208 -16.86 21.88 2.57
C ARG A 208 -17.86 21.60 3.69
N GLN A 209 -17.42 20.95 4.77
CA GLN A 209 -18.28 20.59 5.92
C GLN A 209 -19.51 19.74 5.52
N ASP A 210 -19.34 18.87 4.52
CA ASP A 210 -20.36 17.92 4.09
C ASP A 210 -20.41 16.74 5.06
N MET A 211 -21.23 16.88 6.11
CA MET A 211 -21.29 15.93 7.23
C MET A 211 -21.74 14.54 6.79
N TYR A 212 -22.69 14.43 5.85
CA TYR A 212 -23.16 13.14 5.39
C TYR A 212 -22.09 12.39 4.59
N MET A 213 -21.40 13.09 3.70
CA MET A 213 -20.32 12.53 2.92
C MET A 213 -19.12 12.16 3.81
N ALA A 214 -18.63 13.10 4.62
CA ALA A 214 -17.47 12.86 5.49
C ALA A 214 -17.74 11.78 6.52
N GLY A 215 -18.90 11.78 7.17
CA GLY A 215 -19.30 10.77 8.15
C GLY A 215 -19.42 9.38 7.51
N THR A 216 -19.99 9.30 6.29
CA THR A 216 -20.08 8.02 5.58
C THR A 216 -18.71 7.46 5.22
N VAL A 217 -17.79 8.30 4.73
CA VAL A 217 -16.41 7.86 4.43
C VAL A 217 -15.70 7.37 5.69
N LEU A 218 -15.86 8.05 6.83
CA LEU A 218 -15.32 7.59 8.12
C LEU A 218 -15.85 6.21 8.52
N VAL A 219 -17.16 5.95 8.33
CA VAL A 219 -17.73 4.61 8.57
C VAL A 219 -17.05 3.55 7.69
N PHE A 220 -16.79 3.84 6.41
CA PHE A 220 -16.07 2.92 5.53
C PHE A 220 -14.62 2.68 5.99
N ILE A 221 -13.90 3.72 6.45
CA ILE A 221 -12.55 3.58 7.01
C ILE A 221 -12.57 2.65 8.22
N VAL A 222 -13.51 2.83 9.16
CA VAL A 222 -13.67 1.97 10.34
C VAL A 222 -14.03 0.53 9.96
N LEU A 223 -14.91 0.34 8.98
CA LEU A 223 -15.23 -1.00 8.47
C LEU A 223 -14.02 -1.69 7.85
N LEU A 224 -13.20 -0.96 7.09
CA LEU A 224 -11.95 -1.49 6.54
C LEU A 224 -10.94 -1.87 7.65
N LEU A 225 -10.87 -1.07 8.73
CA LEU A 225 -10.05 -1.40 9.90
C LEU A 225 -10.51 -2.71 10.54
N LEU A 226 -11.81 -2.86 10.79
CA LEU A 226 -12.37 -4.07 11.41
C LEU A 226 -12.16 -5.31 10.52
N VAL A 227 -12.47 -5.21 9.25
CA VAL A 227 -12.26 -6.30 8.29
C VAL A 227 -10.78 -6.61 8.18
N GLY A 228 -9.92 -5.59 8.13
CA GLY A 228 -8.48 -5.73 8.06
C GLY A 228 -7.89 -6.44 9.26
N SER A 229 -8.32 -6.08 10.48
CA SER A 229 -7.89 -6.75 11.70
C SER A 229 -8.28 -8.22 11.70
N ILE A 230 -9.53 -8.54 11.36
CA ILE A 230 -9.99 -9.94 11.28
C ILE A 230 -9.18 -10.72 10.24
N LEU A 231 -8.94 -10.15 9.07
CA LEU A 231 -8.14 -10.80 8.03
C LEU A 231 -6.68 -11.01 8.48
N ALA A 232 -6.09 -10.03 9.18
CA ALA A 232 -4.75 -10.15 9.74
C ALA A 232 -4.68 -11.30 10.75
N ASP A 233 -5.65 -11.40 11.68
CA ASP A 233 -5.72 -12.47 12.68
C ASP A 233 -5.86 -13.85 12.02
N LEU A 234 -6.71 -13.98 11.00
CA LEU A 234 -6.87 -15.23 10.25
C LEU A 234 -5.58 -15.64 9.51
N VAL A 235 -4.90 -14.68 8.88
CA VAL A 235 -3.63 -14.94 8.20
C VAL A 235 -2.54 -15.31 9.20
N LEU A 236 -2.48 -14.65 10.36
CA LEU A 236 -1.54 -14.97 11.43
C LEU A 236 -1.79 -16.38 11.99
N ALA A 237 -3.05 -16.74 12.27
CA ALA A 237 -3.41 -18.08 12.73
C ALA A 237 -3.01 -19.19 11.72
N TRP A 238 -3.08 -18.88 10.42
CA TRP A 238 -2.63 -19.79 9.37
C TRP A 238 -1.10 -19.89 9.26
N LEU A 239 -0.39 -18.77 9.43
CA LEU A 239 1.07 -18.72 9.37
C LEU A 239 1.74 -19.26 10.63
N ASP A 240 1.21 -18.96 11.80
CA ASP A 240 1.73 -19.43 13.08
C ASP A 240 0.65 -20.25 13.84
N PRO A 241 0.68 -21.60 13.71
CA PRO A 241 -0.30 -22.47 14.39
C PRO A 241 -0.24 -22.41 15.93
N ARG A 242 0.72 -21.70 16.50
CA ARG A 242 0.84 -21.51 17.96
C ARG A 242 -0.11 -20.41 18.47
N ILE A 243 -0.56 -19.53 17.56
CA ILE A 243 -1.57 -18.52 17.86
C ILE A 243 -2.92 -19.25 17.74
N ARG A 244 -3.47 -19.68 18.89
CA ARG A 244 -4.84 -20.17 18.94
C ARG A 244 -5.75 -18.98 19.19
N LEU A 245 -6.78 -18.87 18.36
CA LEU A 245 -7.91 -17.98 18.59
C LEU A 245 -8.74 -18.64 19.71
N ASP A 246 -8.50 -18.25 20.98
CA ASP A 246 -9.35 -18.59 22.12
C ASP A 246 -10.53 -17.63 22.19
#